data_4842511d4801007aaa90aad224b5e63e
#
_entry.id   4842511d4801007aaa90aad224b5e63e
#
_cell.length_a   1.000
_cell.length_b   1.000
_cell.length_c   1.000
_cell.angle_alpha   90.00
_cell.angle_beta   90.00
_cell.angle_gamma   90.00
#
_symmetry.space_group_name_H-M   'P 1'
#
loop_
_entity.id
_entity.type
_entity.pdbx_description
1 polymer ?
#
loop_
_entity_poly.entity_id
_entity_poly.type
_entity_poly.pdbx_seq_one_letter_code
_entity_poly.pdbx_strand_id
1 'polypeptide(L)'
;MLEIGTKAPEFTLPDQNGEMRSLSDYRGQKVILYFYPKDMTAGCTKQACAFGELYPQFREKGAVVLGVSKDSVASHKKFEEKYGLPFTLLSDPEKDVIQAYDVWKDKKNYGKVSMGVVRTTYLIDENGIIVKAFDKVKAADNPAQMLGELG
;
A
#
# COMPACT_ATOMS: atom_id res chain seq x y z
N MET A 1 2.50 10.07 9.92
CA MET A 1 2.62 8.59 9.89
C MET A 1 2.26 8.05 11.27
N LEU A 2 1.51 6.95 11.30
CA LEU A 2 1.09 6.34 12.57
C LEU A 2 2.27 5.71 13.31
N GLU A 3 2.16 5.61 14.62
CA GLU A 3 3.24 5.10 15.47
C GLU A 3 3.29 3.56 15.48
N ILE A 4 4.51 3.04 15.56
CA ILE A 4 4.77 1.60 15.78
C ILE A 4 4.19 1.19 17.13
N GLY A 5 3.58 0.02 17.19
CA GLY A 5 2.96 -0.53 18.39
C GLY A 5 1.48 -0.20 18.52
N THR A 6 0.93 0.63 17.62
CA THR A 6 -0.50 0.96 17.64
C THR A 6 -1.29 -0.03 16.77
N LYS A 7 -2.58 -0.17 17.08
CA LYS A 7 -3.47 -0.99 16.27
C LYS A 7 -3.69 -0.32 14.91
N ALA A 8 -3.50 -1.06 13.84
CA ALA A 8 -3.76 -0.57 12.50
C ALA A 8 -5.27 -0.30 12.34
N PRO A 9 -5.67 0.89 11.85
CA PRO A 9 -7.08 1.18 11.62
C PRO A 9 -7.74 0.17 10.70
N GLU A 10 -8.88 -0.36 11.11
CA GLU A 10 -9.66 -1.27 10.29
C GLU A 10 -10.24 -0.54 9.08
N PHE A 11 -10.39 -1.25 7.99
CA PHE A 11 -11.00 -0.71 6.79
C PHE A 11 -11.70 -1.80 6.00
N THR A 12 -12.59 -1.38 5.11
CA THR A 12 -13.19 -2.22 4.09
C THR A 12 -13.23 -1.43 2.80
N LEU A 13 -12.50 -1.89 1.79
CA LEU A 13 -12.35 -1.23 0.49
C LEU A 13 -12.50 -2.23 -0.65
N PRO A 14 -13.00 -1.79 -1.81
CA PRO A 14 -13.07 -2.67 -2.99
C PRO A 14 -11.67 -2.89 -3.58
N ASP A 15 -11.42 -4.10 -4.00
CA ASP A 15 -10.21 -4.44 -4.75
C ASP A 15 -10.38 -4.18 -6.25
N GLN A 16 -9.39 -4.55 -7.06
CA GLN A 16 -9.42 -4.33 -8.51
C GLN A 16 -10.49 -5.12 -9.25
N ASN A 17 -11.11 -6.07 -8.59
CA ASN A 17 -12.24 -6.85 -9.13
C ASN A 17 -13.59 -6.38 -8.58
N GLY A 18 -13.59 -5.33 -7.76
CA GLY A 18 -14.79 -4.83 -7.11
C GLY A 18 -15.23 -5.61 -5.89
N GLU A 19 -14.45 -6.60 -5.46
CA GLU A 19 -14.73 -7.38 -4.26
C GLU A 19 -14.26 -6.62 -3.01
N MET A 20 -15.08 -6.60 -1.97
CA MET A 20 -14.75 -5.90 -0.74
C MET A 20 -13.73 -6.69 0.06
N ARG A 21 -12.67 -5.99 0.51
CA ARG A 21 -11.61 -6.55 1.34
C ARG A 21 -11.50 -5.75 2.62
N SER A 22 -11.42 -6.44 3.75
CA SER A 22 -11.22 -5.81 5.06
C SER A 22 -9.85 -6.19 5.59
N LEU A 23 -9.20 -5.29 6.33
CA LEU A 23 -7.92 -5.59 6.96
C LEU A 23 -8.02 -6.84 7.85
N SER A 24 -9.12 -6.96 8.59
CA SER A 24 -9.36 -8.11 9.48
C SER A 24 -9.41 -9.47 8.74
N ASP A 25 -9.64 -9.48 7.43
CA ASP A 25 -9.61 -10.71 6.63
C ASP A 25 -8.22 -11.35 6.62
N TYR A 26 -7.18 -10.58 6.94
CA TYR A 26 -5.80 -11.02 6.88
C TYR A 26 -5.20 -11.36 8.25
N ARG A 27 -6.02 -11.48 9.30
CA ARG A 27 -5.53 -11.91 10.61
C ARG A 27 -4.83 -13.27 10.48
N GLY A 28 -3.70 -13.40 11.19
CA GLY A 28 -2.85 -14.59 11.07
C GLY A 28 -1.80 -14.49 9.98
N GLN A 29 -1.82 -13.43 9.18
CA GLN A 29 -0.82 -13.12 8.17
C GLN A 29 -0.22 -11.76 8.43
N LYS A 30 1.04 -11.58 8.02
CA LYS A 30 1.66 -10.25 7.99
C LYS A 30 1.13 -9.51 6.78
N VAL A 31 0.91 -8.19 6.92
CA VAL A 31 0.40 -7.35 5.84
C VAL A 31 1.41 -6.24 5.56
N ILE A 32 1.87 -6.17 4.32
CA ILE A 32 2.59 -5.02 3.79
C ILE A 32 1.54 -4.12 3.16
N LEU A 33 1.23 -3.01 3.83
CA LEU A 33 0.22 -2.06 3.36
C LEU A 33 0.93 -0.81 2.88
N TYR A 34 0.92 -0.58 1.57
CA TYR A 34 1.59 0.59 1.02
C TYR A 34 0.60 1.54 0.34
N PHE A 35 0.85 2.83 0.57
CA PHE A 35 0.05 3.93 0.02
C PHE A 35 0.87 4.63 -1.06
N TYR A 36 0.28 4.85 -2.23
CA TYR A 36 0.95 5.47 -3.37
C TYR A 36 0.04 6.49 -4.05
N PRO A 37 0.62 7.49 -4.73
CA PRO A 37 -0.17 8.61 -5.25
C PRO A 37 -1.13 8.28 -6.39
N LYS A 38 -0.70 7.50 -7.39
CA LYS A 38 -1.54 7.32 -8.59
C LYS A 38 -1.05 6.17 -9.47
N ASP A 39 -2.01 5.36 -9.96
CA ASP A 39 -1.77 4.31 -10.92
C ASP A 39 -1.10 4.85 -12.18
N MET A 40 -0.30 4.03 -12.84
CA MET A 40 0.33 4.28 -14.14
C MET A 40 1.39 5.38 -14.15
N THR A 41 1.70 6.02 -13.01
CA THR A 41 2.83 6.94 -12.95
C THR A 41 4.15 6.16 -12.86
N ALA A 42 5.25 6.78 -13.28
CA ALA A 42 6.54 6.09 -13.39
C ALA A 42 7.00 5.48 -12.07
N GLY A 43 6.97 6.26 -10.97
CA GLY A 43 7.41 5.77 -9.66
C GLY A 43 6.48 4.70 -9.11
N CYS A 44 5.17 4.90 -9.21
CA CYS A 44 4.19 3.93 -8.70
C CYS A 44 4.26 2.61 -9.48
N THR A 45 4.54 2.66 -10.78
CA THR A 45 4.74 1.47 -11.60
C THR A 45 5.98 0.70 -11.17
N LYS A 46 7.09 1.41 -10.92
CA LYS A 46 8.33 0.77 -10.43
C LYS A 46 8.10 0.05 -9.10
N GLN A 47 7.41 0.71 -8.18
CA GLN A 47 7.12 0.12 -6.87
C GLN A 47 6.24 -1.11 -7.00
N ALA A 48 5.15 -1.01 -7.76
CA ALA A 48 4.22 -2.13 -7.96
C ALA A 48 4.90 -3.33 -8.65
N CYS A 49 5.67 -3.08 -9.70
CA CYS A 49 6.38 -4.16 -10.40
C CYS A 49 7.42 -4.83 -9.51
N ALA A 50 8.12 -4.07 -8.68
CA ALA A 50 9.10 -4.64 -7.75
C ALA A 50 8.42 -5.49 -6.67
N PHE A 51 7.28 -5.05 -6.12
CA PHE A 51 6.48 -5.90 -5.23
C PHE A 51 6.00 -7.16 -5.94
N GLY A 52 5.57 -7.03 -7.19
CA GLY A 52 5.11 -8.17 -7.99
C GLY A 52 6.19 -9.22 -8.21
N GLU A 53 7.41 -8.80 -8.52
CA GLU A 53 8.56 -9.70 -8.70
C GLU A 53 8.91 -10.44 -7.41
N LEU A 54 8.82 -9.76 -6.27
CA LEU A 54 9.16 -10.32 -4.97
C LEU A 54 7.99 -11.02 -4.29
N TYR A 55 6.79 -10.95 -4.86
CA TYR A 55 5.59 -11.44 -4.19
C TYR A 55 5.66 -12.90 -3.75
N PRO A 56 6.20 -13.85 -4.54
CA PRO A 56 6.37 -15.23 -4.05
C PRO A 56 7.19 -15.30 -2.77
N GLN A 57 8.23 -14.48 -2.64
CA GLN A 57 9.06 -14.44 -1.44
C GLN A 57 8.32 -13.86 -0.24
N PHE A 58 7.47 -12.85 -0.46
CA PHE A 58 6.60 -12.34 0.61
C PHE A 58 5.65 -13.43 1.09
N ARG A 59 5.04 -14.17 0.16
CA ARG A 59 4.11 -15.25 0.51
C ARG A 59 4.80 -16.37 1.29
N GLU A 60 6.02 -16.72 0.93
CA GLU A 60 6.81 -17.71 1.67
C GLU A 60 7.05 -17.30 3.12
N LYS A 61 7.13 -16.00 3.37
CA LYS A 61 7.31 -15.44 4.73
C LYS A 61 5.98 -15.17 5.44
N GLY A 62 4.86 -15.61 4.89
CA GLY A 62 3.54 -15.44 5.49
C GLY A 62 2.98 -14.03 5.38
N ALA A 63 3.42 -13.27 4.39
CA ALA A 63 2.99 -11.89 4.18
C ALA A 63 2.19 -11.72 2.91
N VAL A 64 1.22 -10.81 2.93
CA VAL A 64 0.51 -10.32 1.74
C VAL A 64 0.88 -8.87 1.50
N VAL A 65 0.74 -8.42 0.25
CA VAL A 65 0.96 -7.04 -0.14
C VAL A 65 -0.37 -6.43 -0.56
N LEU A 66 -0.73 -5.30 0.02
CA LEU A 66 -1.91 -4.53 -0.32
C LEU A 66 -1.48 -3.11 -0.70
N GLY A 67 -1.81 -2.68 -1.92
CA GLY A 67 -1.56 -1.32 -2.36
C GLY A 67 -2.83 -0.50 -2.28
N VAL A 68 -2.75 0.74 -1.79
CA VAL A 68 -3.89 1.63 -1.64
C VAL A 68 -3.61 2.96 -2.33
N SER A 69 -4.55 3.40 -3.15
CA SER A 69 -4.56 4.75 -3.70
C SER A 69 -6.00 5.25 -3.83
N LYS A 70 -6.15 6.51 -4.22
CA LYS A 70 -7.47 7.10 -4.46
C LYS A 70 -8.04 6.80 -5.85
N ASP A 71 -7.30 6.03 -6.66
CA ASP A 71 -7.76 5.64 -7.99
C ASP A 71 -8.98 4.72 -7.92
N SER A 72 -9.75 4.68 -8.99
CA SER A 72 -10.95 3.85 -9.09
C SER A 72 -10.62 2.37 -9.24
N VAL A 73 -11.62 1.53 -8.97
CA VAL A 73 -11.52 0.07 -9.22
C VAL A 73 -11.14 -0.19 -10.68
N ALA A 74 -11.78 0.54 -11.63
CA ALA A 74 -11.48 0.36 -13.06
C ALA A 74 -10.02 0.70 -13.38
N SER A 75 -9.47 1.76 -12.78
CA SER A 75 -8.06 2.14 -12.94
C SER A 75 -7.14 1.05 -12.41
N HIS A 76 -7.41 0.54 -11.21
CA HIS A 76 -6.64 -0.54 -10.61
C HIS A 76 -6.66 -1.81 -11.46
N LYS A 77 -7.82 -2.13 -12.06
CA LYS A 77 -7.93 -3.30 -12.93
C LYS A 77 -7.02 -3.18 -14.15
N LYS A 78 -7.01 -2.01 -14.78
CA LYS A 78 -6.12 -1.73 -15.91
C LYS A 78 -4.65 -1.81 -15.51
N PHE A 79 -4.31 -1.30 -14.34
CA PHE A 79 -2.95 -1.33 -13.81
C PHE A 79 -2.49 -2.76 -13.57
N GLU A 80 -3.33 -3.57 -12.91
CA GLU A 80 -3.06 -4.99 -12.68
C GLU A 80 -2.83 -5.73 -14.00
N GLU A 81 -3.73 -5.55 -14.97
CA GLU A 81 -3.66 -6.27 -16.24
C GLU A 81 -2.44 -5.85 -17.06
N LYS A 82 -2.12 -4.56 -17.08
CA LYS A 82 -1.00 -4.06 -17.88
C LYS A 82 0.34 -4.60 -17.40
N TYR A 83 0.52 -4.73 -16.10
CA TYR A 83 1.81 -5.12 -15.51
C TYR A 83 1.80 -6.50 -14.87
N GLY A 84 0.70 -7.23 -14.95
CA GLY A 84 0.59 -8.59 -14.40
C GLY A 84 0.81 -8.62 -12.89
N LEU A 85 0.23 -7.66 -12.16
CA LEU A 85 0.43 -7.55 -10.71
C LEU A 85 -0.27 -8.69 -9.97
N PRO A 86 0.45 -9.50 -9.17
CA PRO A 86 -0.12 -10.68 -8.51
C PRO A 86 -0.75 -10.41 -7.14
N PHE A 87 -0.80 -9.16 -6.71
CA PHE A 87 -1.29 -8.78 -5.38
C PHE A 87 -2.50 -7.84 -5.49
N THR A 88 -3.11 -7.54 -4.35
CA THR A 88 -4.35 -6.76 -4.28
C THR A 88 -4.09 -5.26 -4.29
N LEU A 89 -4.86 -4.53 -5.10
CA LEU A 89 -4.91 -3.08 -5.11
C LEU A 89 -6.28 -2.65 -4.59
N LEU A 90 -6.30 -1.72 -3.64
CA LEU A 90 -7.51 -1.26 -2.96
C LEU A 90 -7.83 0.18 -3.37
N SER A 91 -9.09 0.45 -3.65
CA SER A 91 -9.57 1.75 -4.11
C SER A 91 -10.17 2.54 -2.96
N ASP A 92 -9.62 3.74 -2.69
CA ASP A 92 -10.08 4.65 -1.63
C ASP A 92 -10.33 6.06 -2.18
N PRO A 93 -11.33 6.22 -3.08
CA PRO A 93 -11.56 7.52 -3.73
C PRO A 93 -11.99 8.62 -2.76
N GLU A 94 -12.64 8.26 -1.66
CA GLU A 94 -13.05 9.23 -0.62
C GLU A 94 -11.91 9.59 0.32
N LYS A 95 -10.79 8.88 0.26
CA LYS A 95 -9.57 9.14 1.06
C LYS A 95 -9.75 8.90 2.57
N ASP A 96 -10.79 8.18 2.97
CA ASP A 96 -11.05 7.90 4.39
C ASP A 96 -9.93 7.07 5.01
N VAL A 97 -9.51 6.02 4.34
CA VAL A 97 -8.42 5.13 4.81
C VAL A 97 -7.08 5.83 4.67
N ILE A 98 -6.86 6.53 3.57
CA ILE A 98 -5.65 7.32 3.34
C ILE A 98 -5.44 8.33 4.49
N GLN A 99 -6.51 9.00 4.92
CA GLN A 99 -6.45 9.94 6.03
C GLN A 99 -6.29 9.23 7.38
N ALA A 100 -6.98 8.10 7.57
CA ALA A 100 -6.86 7.31 8.81
C ALA A 100 -5.44 6.83 9.05
N TYR A 101 -4.70 6.53 7.98
CA TYR A 101 -3.30 6.09 8.07
C TYR A 101 -2.30 7.25 8.02
N ASP A 102 -2.79 8.49 8.08
CA ASP A 102 -1.96 9.71 8.20
C ASP A 102 -0.93 9.86 7.07
N VAL A 103 -1.36 9.58 5.84
CA VAL A 103 -0.50 9.71 4.65
C VAL A 103 -0.97 10.78 3.67
N TRP A 104 -2.04 11.50 4.00
CA TRP A 104 -2.57 12.61 3.20
C TRP A 104 -1.97 13.90 3.76
N LYS A 105 -1.01 14.49 3.02
CA LYS A 105 -0.17 15.58 3.53
C LYS A 105 -0.01 16.68 2.48
N ASP A 106 0.43 17.85 2.94
CA ASP A 106 0.86 18.92 2.06
C ASP A 106 2.09 18.48 1.26
N LYS A 107 2.04 18.72 -0.03
CA LYS A 107 3.18 18.49 -0.94
C LYS A 107 3.52 19.79 -1.65
N LYS A 108 4.80 20.16 -1.66
CA LYS A 108 5.30 21.29 -2.42
C LYS A 108 5.78 20.81 -3.79
N ASN A 109 5.33 21.49 -4.85
CA ASN A 109 5.75 21.20 -6.21
C ASN A 109 5.82 22.53 -6.96
N TYR A 110 7.02 22.93 -7.38
CA TYR A 110 7.28 24.17 -8.11
C TYR A 110 6.74 25.41 -7.36
N GLY A 111 6.95 25.46 -6.04
CA GLY A 111 6.50 26.56 -5.20
C GLY A 111 5.03 26.55 -4.83
N LYS A 112 4.26 25.59 -5.31
CA LYS A 112 2.86 25.40 -4.95
C LYS A 112 2.72 24.34 -3.89
N VAL A 113 1.82 24.56 -2.94
CA VAL A 113 1.48 23.58 -1.89
C VAL A 113 0.13 22.98 -2.27
N SER A 114 0.08 21.66 -2.35
CA SER A 114 -1.18 20.91 -2.57
C SER A 114 -1.20 19.68 -1.69
N MET A 115 -2.39 19.18 -1.37
CA MET A 115 -2.53 17.93 -0.63
C MET A 115 -2.29 16.75 -1.56
N GLY A 116 -1.65 15.71 -1.03
CA GLY A 116 -1.42 14.49 -1.78
C GLY A 116 -1.00 13.35 -0.88
N VAL A 117 -0.93 12.15 -1.45
CA VAL A 117 -0.47 10.96 -0.74
C VAL A 117 1.06 10.99 -0.68
N VAL A 118 1.59 10.95 0.54
CA VAL A 118 3.02 10.73 0.77
C VAL A 118 3.26 9.22 0.73
N ARG A 119 4.14 8.77 -0.14
CA ARG A 119 4.43 7.34 -0.32
C ARG A 119 4.91 6.75 0.99
N THR A 120 4.08 5.89 1.60
CA THR A 120 4.29 5.34 2.94
C THR A 120 3.96 3.87 2.94
N THR A 121 4.75 3.07 3.65
CA THR A 121 4.53 1.64 3.76
C THR A 121 4.54 1.21 5.22
N TYR A 122 3.53 0.45 5.62
CA TYR A 122 3.39 -0.12 6.96
C TYR A 122 3.57 -1.63 6.91
N LEU A 123 4.23 -2.18 7.92
CA LEU A 123 4.22 -3.61 8.18
C LEU A 123 3.29 -3.84 9.37
N ILE A 124 2.25 -4.64 9.17
CA ILE A 124 1.23 -4.97 10.16
C ILE A 124 1.40 -6.46 10.48
N ASP A 125 1.43 -6.80 11.77
CA ASP A 125 1.63 -8.18 12.18
C ASP A 125 0.32 -9.00 12.13
N GLU A 126 0.41 -10.27 12.50
CA GLU A 126 -0.69 -11.23 12.46
C GLU A 126 -1.86 -10.84 13.37
N ASN A 127 -1.61 -9.97 14.35
CA ASN A 127 -2.61 -9.48 15.31
C ASN A 127 -3.19 -8.11 14.92
N GLY A 128 -2.75 -7.54 13.79
CA GLY A 128 -3.23 -6.23 13.34
C GLY A 128 -2.51 -5.05 13.97
N ILE A 129 -1.31 -5.25 14.50
CA ILE A 129 -0.50 -4.20 15.12
C ILE A 129 0.55 -3.71 14.12
N ILE A 130 0.73 -2.40 14.03
CA ILE A 130 1.78 -1.79 13.21
C ILE A 130 3.12 -2.04 13.89
N VAL A 131 4.00 -2.80 13.23
CA VAL A 131 5.32 -3.12 13.77
C VAL A 131 6.46 -2.39 13.08
N LYS A 132 6.23 -1.89 11.86
CA LYS A 132 7.17 -1.03 11.12
C LYS A 132 6.39 0.00 10.32
N ALA A 133 6.96 1.18 10.14
CA ALA A 133 6.37 2.25 9.36
C ALA A 133 7.48 3.07 8.70
N PHE A 134 7.35 3.32 7.40
CA PHE A 134 8.33 4.08 6.62
C PHE A 134 7.59 5.07 5.73
N ASP A 135 7.86 6.36 5.89
CA ASP A 135 7.31 7.38 5.01
C ASP A 135 8.35 7.86 4.00
N LYS A 136 7.91 8.61 3.01
CA LYS A 136 8.76 9.16 1.96
C LYS A 136 9.70 8.11 1.35
N VAL A 137 9.17 6.90 1.19
CA VAL A 137 9.96 5.76 0.69
C VAL A 137 10.30 5.95 -0.79
N LYS A 138 11.43 5.38 -1.19
CA LYS A 138 11.84 5.35 -2.59
C LYS A 138 11.12 4.20 -3.29
N ALA A 139 10.40 4.51 -4.35
CA ALA A 139 9.54 3.54 -5.04
C ALA A 139 10.30 2.28 -5.47
N ALA A 140 11.49 2.44 -6.06
CA ALA A 140 12.27 1.31 -6.56
C ALA A 140 12.86 0.44 -5.46
N ASP A 141 13.19 1.02 -4.30
CA ASP A 141 13.91 0.33 -3.21
C ASP A 141 13.00 -0.24 -2.14
N ASN A 142 11.81 0.34 -1.99
CA ASN A 142 10.91 0.00 -0.89
C ASN A 142 10.49 -1.48 -0.86
N PRO A 143 10.15 -2.13 -1.99
CA PRO A 143 9.77 -3.55 -1.93
C PRO A 143 10.86 -4.45 -1.34
N ALA A 144 12.11 -4.30 -1.77
CA ALA A 144 13.22 -5.09 -1.22
C ALA A 144 13.48 -4.74 0.25
N GLN A 145 13.34 -3.46 0.63
CA GLN A 145 13.43 -3.02 2.01
C GLN A 145 12.40 -3.75 2.88
N MET A 146 11.16 -3.80 2.44
CA MET A 146 10.09 -4.45 3.21
C MET A 146 10.29 -5.96 3.32
N LEU A 147 10.79 -6.59 2.25
CA LEU A 147 11.11 -8.02 2.31
C LEU A 147 12.19 -8.29 3.36
N GLY A 148 13.20 -7.43 3.43
CA GLY A 148 14.25 -7.51 4.46
C GLY A 148 13.72 -7.36 5.88
N GLU A 149 12.67 -6.56 6.07
CA GLU A 149 12.05 -6.35 7.39
C GLU A 149 11.29 -7.58 7.89
N LEU A 150 10.97 -8.53 7.03
CA LEU A 150 10.30 -9.77 7.42
C LEU A 150 11.25 -10.81 8.01
N GLY A 151 12.54 -10.54 7.95
CA GLY A 151 13.55 -11.46 8.44
C GLY A 151 13.90 -12.48 7.40
#